data_913f4270a33c8272ac974dbaa17f067d
#
_entry.id   913f4270a33c8272ac974dbaa17f067d
#
_cell.length_a   1.000
_cell.length_b   1.000
_cell.length_c   1.000
_cell.angle_alpha   90.00
_cell.angle_beta   90.00
_cell.angle_gamma   90.00
#
_symmetry.space_group_name_H-M   'P 1'
#
loop_
_entity.id
_entity.type
_entity.pdbx_description
1 polymer ?
#
loop_
_entity_poly.entity_id
_entity_poly.type
_entity_poly.pdbx_seq_one_letter_code
_entity_poly.pdbx_strand_id
1 'polypeptide(L)'
;MKRAIFLGTFNPPHKGHCDVLQSVIEALPELEKIYVIPCWQNPNKDKSTPYDDRYEMCKRQFNGLSNKIIIETIEKWLKPTYTYELIDYIHKVIDDFWWIVTEETYEELLSGKWKANKILLAQNKFIIVNFSKSHPEWFSIDYNRAMKENRIKHVYLREDSDVKVHSTQIRKMIKEGKDVSEYIDRQTEEYINKNIIFI
;
A
#
# COMPACT_ATOMS: atom_id res chain seq x y z
N MET A 1 -0.45 19.38 4.63
CA MET A 1 -0.14 18.06 4.03
C MET A 1 -1.16 17.84 2.91
N LYS A 2 -0.70 17.76 1.66
CA LYS A 2 -1.64 17.74 0.52
C LYS A 2 -1.68 16.42 -0.24
N ARG A 3 -0.58 15.69 -0.26
CA ARG A 3 -0.40 14.49 -1.09
C ARG A 3 0.15 13.33 -0.28
N ALA A 4 -0.34 12.13 -0.58
CA ALA A 4 0.24 10.90 -0.08
C ALA A 4 0.38 9.89 -1.21
N ILE A 5 1.28 8.92 -1.05
CA ILE A 5 1.44 7.76 -1.91
C ILE A 5 1.16 6.49 -1.11
N PHE A 6 0.58 5.49 -1.76
CA PHE A 6 0.36 4.16 -1.20
C PHE A 6 0.87 3.14 -2.20
N LEU A 7 1.99 2.52 -1.88
CA LEU A 7 2.68 1.56 -2.74
C LEU A 7 2.29 0.14 -2.35
N GLY A 8 2.12 -0.73 -3.33
CA GLY A 8 1.82 -2.13 -3.06
C GLY A 8 1.87 -3.03 -4.28
N THR A 9 2.05 -4.32 -4.06
CA THR A 9 1.96 -5.30 -5.15
C THR A 9 0.53 -5.45 -5.65
N PHE A 10 -0.45 -5.38 -4.74
CA PHE A 10 -1.90 -5.51 -5.02
C PHE A 10 -2.23 -6.75 -5.87
N ASN A 11 -1.91 -7.93 -5.36
CA ASN A 11 -1.99 -9.20 -6.12
C ASN A 11 -2.85 -10.27 -5.43
N PRO A 12 -4.19 -10.11 -5.35
CA PRO A 12 -5.00 -8.95 -5.71
C PRO A 12 -5.02 -7.84 -4.64
N PRO A 13 -5.51 -6.63 -4.96
CA PRO A 13 -5.96 -5.68 -3.95
C PRO A 13 -7.19 -6.28 -3.23
N HIS A 14 -7.43 -5.86 -1.99
CA HIS A 14 -8.52 -6.40 -1.16
C HIS A 14 -9.05 -5.38 -0.15
N LYS A 15 -10.13 -5.71 0.54
CA LYS A 15 -10.81 -4.81 1.49
C LYS A 15 -9.88 -4.27 2.58
N GLY A 16 -8.90 -5.06 3.05
CA GLY A 16 -7.89 -4.55 4.00
C GLY A 16 -7.07 -3.38 3.45
N HIS A 17 -6.80 -3.33 2.14
CA HIS A 17 -6.18 -2.14 1.53
C HIS A 17 -7.16 -0.96 1.48
N CYS A 18 -8.47 -1.22 1.29
CA CYS A 18 -9.50 -0.18 1.36
C CYS A 18 -9.59 0.40 2.78
N ASP A 19 -9.55 -0.45 3.80
CA ASP A 19 -9.60 -0.03 5.20
C ASP A 19 -8.42 0.85 5.59
N VAL A 20 -7.21 0.51 5.12
CA VAL A 20 -6.02 1.36 5.28
C VAL A 20 -6.26 2.75 4.68
N LEU A 21 -6.71 2.81 3.43
CA LEU A 21 -6.95 4.09 2.74
C LEU A 21 -8.06 4.89 3.41
N GLN A 22 -9.15 4.25 3.81
CA GLN A 22 -10.29 4.90 4.45
C GLN A 22 -9.93 5.44 5.82
N SER A 23 -9.20 4.67 6.64
CA SER A 23 -8.69 5.12 7.94
C SER A 23 -7.80 6.36 7.81
N VAL A 24 -6.93 6.39 6.78
CA VAL A 24 -6.07 7.54 6.50
C VAL A 24 -6.90 8.77 6.07
N ILE A 25 -7.90 8.59 5.21
CA ILE A 25 -8.75 9.68 4.72
C ILE A 25 -9.56 10.30 5.86
N GLU A 26 -10.08 9.49 6.77
CA GLU A 26 -10.88 9.93 7.92
C GLU A 26 -10.00 10.62 8.97
N ALA A 27 -8.83 10.06 9.28
CA ALA A 27 -7.93 10.61 10.27
C ALA A 27 -7.20 11.90 9.82
N LEU A 28 -7.00 12.07 8.51
CA LEU A 28 -6.22 13.16 7.92
C LEU A 28 -7.03 13.87 6.81
N PRO A 29 -8.09 14.62 7.18
CA PRO A 29 -8.96 15.30 6.21
C PRO A 29 -8.23 16.33 5.35
N GLU A 30 -7.09 16.85 5.80
CA GLU A 30 -6.22 17.78 5.07
C GLU A 30 -5.48 17.14 3.88
N LEU A 31 -5.52 15.82 3.71
CA LEU A 31 -5.05 15.16 2.49
C LEU A 31 -6.00 15.46 1.33
N GLU A 32 -5.45 15.97 0.26
CA GLU A 32 -6.19 16.29 -0.96
C GLU A 32 -6.14 15.15 -1.98
N LYS A 33 -4.99 14.46 -2.07
CA LYS A 33 -4.74 13.38 -3.02
C LYS A 33 -3.95 12.24 -2.41
N ILE A 34 -4.36 11.02 -2.75
CA ILE A 34 -3.66 9.77 -2.42
C ILE A 34 -3.41 9.03 -3.73
N TYR A 35 -2.15 8.89 -4.10
CA TYR A 35 -1.73 8.15 -5.28
C TYR A 35 -1.49 6.70 -4.89
N VAL A 36 -2.35 5.81 -5.33
CA VAL A 36 -2.16 4.35 -5.20
C VAL A 36 -1.33 3.88 -6.39
N ILE A 37 -0.17 3.30 -6.12
CA ILE A 37 0.80 2.95 -7.14
C ILE A 37 1.07 1.44 -7.08
N PRO A 38 0.48 0.64 -7.98
CA PRO A 38 0.82 -0.77 -8.12
C PRO A 38 2.28 -0.90 -8.57
N CYS A 39 3.08 -1.70 -7.85
CA CYS A 39 4.47 -1.89 -8.20
C CYS A 39 4.62 -2.66 -9.53
N TRP A 40 5.62 -2.29 -10.34
CA TRP A 40 5.90 -2.97 -11.62
C TRP A 40 6.20 -4.45 -11.39
N GLN A 41 7.19 -4.72 -10.56
CA GLN A 41 7.59 -6.06 -10.17
C GLN A 41 8.14 -6.03 -8.75
N ASN A 42 7.76 -6.99 -7.92
CA ASN A 42 8.36 -7.12 -6.60
C ASN A 42 9.54 -8.08 -6.68
N PRO A 43 10.79 -7.62 -6.46
CA PRO A 43 11.99 -8.47 -6.61
C PRO A 43 12.02 -9.64 -5.60
N ASN A 44 11.25 -9.53 -4.52
CA ASN A 44 11.17 -10.54 -3.47
C ASN A 44 9.98 -11.51 -3.63
N LYS A 45 9.23 -11.41 -4.73
CA LYS A 45 8.05 -12.27 -4.99
C LYS A 45 8.19 -12.94 -6.35
N ASP A 46 8.21 -14.28 -6.34
CA ASP A 46 8.12 -15.07 -7.56
C ASP A 46 6.78 -14.81 -8.26
N LYS A 47 6.85 -14.54 -9.57
CA LYS A 47 5.73 -14.41 -10.52
C LYS A 47 4.45 -13.79 -9.93
N SER A 48 4.41 -12.50 -9.82
CA SER A 48 3.13 -11.79 -9.65
C SER A 48 2.32 -11.81 -10.94
N THR A 49 1.00 -11.69 -10.82
CA THR A 49 0.10 -11.41 -11.95
C THR A 49 0.62 -10.22 -12.77
N PRO A 50 0.43 -10.19 -14.11
CA PRO A 50 0.86 -9.08 -14.95
C PRO A 50 0.46 -7.71 -14.39
N TYR A 51 1.28 -6.71 -14.64
CA TYR A 51 1.05 -5.35 -14.11
C TYR A 51 -0.32 -4.80 -14.50
N ASP A 52 -0.73 -4.97 -15.77
CA ASP A 52 -1.98 -4.41 -16.27
C ASP A 52 -3.21 -5.03 -15.58
N ASP A 53 -3.17 -6.32 -15.27
CA ASP A 53 -4.25 -6.96 -14.51
C ASP A 53 -4.31 -6.43 -13.06
N ARG A 54 -3.16 -6.23 -12.41
CA ARG A 54 -3.12 -5.68 -11.05
C ARG A 54 -3.58 -4.22 -11.00
N TYR A 55 -3.22 -3.43 -12.00
CA TYR A 55 -3.72 -2.07 -12.17
C TYR A 55 -5.23 -2.04 -12.35
N GLU A 56 -5.77 -2.89 -13.23
CA GLU A 56 -7.21 -2.99 -13.47
C GLU A 56 -7.98 -3.49 -12.23
N MET A 57 -7.41 -4.43 -11.48
CA MET A 57 -7.99 -4.85 -10.19
C MET A 57 -7.99 -3.68 -9.18
N CYS A 58 -6.94 -2.88 -9.10
CA CYS A 58 -6.91 -1.70 -8.22
C CYS A 58 -7.99 -0.68 -8.58
N LYS A 59 -8.20 -0.41 -9.86
CA LYS A 59 -9.27 0.49 -10.32
C LYS A 59 -10.65 0.02 -9.84
N ARG A 60 -10.92 -1.28 -9.87
CA ARG A 60 -12.19 -1.87 -9.43
C ARG A 60 -12.31 -1.91 -7.92
N GLN A 61 -11.27 -2.37 -7.24
CA GLN A 61 -11.28 -2.52 -5.78
C GLN A 61 -11.42 -1.20 -5.04
N PHE A 62 -10.81 -0.12 -5.57
CA PHE A 62 -10.85 1.20 -4.94
C PHE A 62 -11.90 2.14 -5.57
N ASN A 63 -12.73 1.63 -6.50
CA ASN A 63 -13.77 2.41 -7.14
C ASN A 63 -14.79 2.92 -6.11
N GLY A 64 -15.09 4.21 -6.16
CA GLY A 64 -16.09 4.82 -5.26
C GLY A 64 -15.64 4.99 -3.81
N LEU A 65 -14.44 4.54 -3.42
CA LEU A 65 -13.95 4.67 -2.05
C LEU A 65 -13.76 6.15 -1.65
N SER A 66 -13.16 6.94 -2.52
CA SER A 66 -13.01 8.40 -2.35
C SER A 66 -12.55 9.07 -3.64
N ASN A 67 -13.00 10.31 -3.88
CA ASN A 67 -12.51 11.16 -4.97
C ASN A 67 -11.07 11.68 -4.76
N LYS A 68 -10.49 11.43 -3.59
CA LYS A 68 -9.08 11.74 -3.28
C LYS A 68 -8.13 10.69 -3.83
N ILE A 69 -8.61 9.48 -4.16
CA ILE A 69 -7.78 8.35 -4.62
C ILE A 69 -7.57 8.43 -6.12
N ILE A 70 -6.32 8.29 -6.52
CA ILE A 70 -5.89 8.22 -7.93
C ILE A 70 -5.03 6.98 -8.08
N ILE A 71 -5.39 6.09 -9.03
CA ILE A 71 -4.57 4.92 -9.34
C ILE A 71 -3.57 5.32 -10.42
N GLU A 72 -2.28 5.27 -10.09
CA GLU A 72 -1.20 5.74 -10.95
C GLU A 72 -0.52 4.62 -11.72
N THR A 73 0.00 4.97 -12.92
CA THR A 73 0.69 4.02 -13.81
C THR A 73 2.20 4.27 -13.90
N ILE A 74 2.74 5.11 -13.05
CA ILE A 74 4.13 5.56 -13.12
C ILE A 74 5.13 4.40 -13.18
N GLU A 75 4.91 3.33 -12.40
CA GLU A 75 5.80 2.17 -12.40
C GLU A 75 5.77 1.37 -13.70
N LYS A 76 4.68 1.44 -14.48
CA LYS A 76 4.61 0.82 -15.81
C LYS A 76 5.65 1.42 -16.77
N TRP A 77 5.90 2.72 -16.64
CA TRP A 77 6.82 3.46 -17.51
C TRP A 77 8.25 3.46 -16.98
N LEU A 78 8.39 3.65 -15.65
CA LEU A 78 9.69 3.71 -14.99
C LEU A 78 10.34 2.33 -14.86
N LYS A 79 9.51 1.29 -14.64
CA LYS A 79 9.92 -0.10 -14.41
C LYS A 79 11.04 -0.24 -13.37
N PRO A 80 10.87 0.35 -12.17
CA PRO A 80 11.91 0.29 -11.15
C PRO A 80 12.10 -1.15 -10.68
N THR A 81 13.34 -1.52 -10.37
CA THR A 81 13.66 -2.81 -9.74
C THR A 81 13.39 -2.74 -8.24
N TYR A 82 13.69 -1.59 -7.64
CA TYR A 82 13.54 -1.38 -6.20
C TYR A 82 12.77 -0.10 -5.90
N THR A 83 12.05 -0.10 -4.78
CA THR A 83 11.23 1.02 -4.34
C THR A 83 12.00 2.34 -4.19
N TYR A 84 13.28 2.31 -3.82
CA TYR A 84 14.06 3.55 -3.68
C TYR A 84 14.22 4.29 -5.03
N GLU A 85 14.25 3.59 -6.15
CA GLU A 85 14.33 4.19 -7.49
C GLU A 85 13.04 4.95 -7.84
N LEU A 86 11.90 4.38 -7.48
CA LEU A 86 10.61 5.04 -7.62
C LEU A 86 10.52 6.28 -6.71
N ILE A 87 10.89 6.14 -5.44
CA ILE A 87 10.84 7.23 -4.46
C ILE A 87 11.76 8.39 -4.89
N ASP A 88 12.97 8.10 -5.35
CA ASP A 88 13.89 9.11 -5.89
C ASP A 88 13.28 9.86 -7.08
N TYR A 89 12.59 9.15 -7.96
CA TYR A 89 11.85 9.79 -9.06
C TYR A 89 10.69 10.66 -8.55
N ILE A 90 9.89 10.16 -7.60
CA ILE A 90 8.76 10.91 -7.05
C ILE A 90 9.24 12.22 -6.39
N HIS A 91 10.34 12.19 -5.66
CA HIS A 91 10.94 13.39 -5.06
C HIS A 91 11.36 14.46 -6.09
N LYS A 92 11.63 14.07 -7.34
CA LYS A 92 11.95 15.03 -8.43
C LYS A 92 10.71 15.68 -9.05
N VAL A 93 9.54 15.06 -8.92
CA VAL A 93 8.29 15.52 -9.56
C VAL A 93 7.24 16.00 -8.57
N ILE A 94 7.36 15.64 -7.31
CA ILE A 94 6.46 16.05 -6.22
C ILE A 94 7.29 16.57 -5.05
N ASP A 95 7.19 17.86 -4.77
CA ASP A 95 8.01 18.52 -3.73
C ASP A 95 7.73 18.01 -2.31
N ASP A 96 6.48 17.67 -1.99
CA ASP A 96 6.08 17.22 -0.65
C ASP A 96 4.98 16.16 -0.72
N PHE A 97 5.28 14.99 -0.18
CA PHE A 97 4.33 13.89 -0.05
C PHE A 97 4.60 13.09 1.22
N TRP A 98 3.58 12.34 1.65
CA TRP A 98 3.66 11.37 2.72
C TRP A 98 3.54 9.96 2.14
N TRP A 99 4.30 9.03 2.66
CA TRP A 99 4.23 7.64 2.26
C TRP A 99 3.38 6.86 3.27
N ILE A 100 2.21 6.35 2.82
CA ILE A 100 1.33 5.49 3.60
C ILE A 100 1.94 4.10 3.63
N VAL A 101 2.19 3.58 4.81
CA VAL A 101 2.70 2.23 5.06
C VAL A 101 1.92 1.59 6.20
N THR A 102 1.80 0.26 6.19
CA THR A 102 1.33 -0.48 7.37
C THR A 102 2.47 -0.60 8.38
N GLU A 103 2.14 -0.87 9.65
CA GLU A 103 3.15 -1.11 10.69
C GLU A 103 4.13 -2.22 10.28
N GLU A 104 3.64 -3.33 9.69
CA GLU A 104 4.49 -4.43 9.19
C GLU A 104 5.51 -3.94 8.14
N THR A 105 5.06 -3.13 7.18
CA THR A 105 5.94 -2.56 6.14
C THR A 105 6.98 -1.63 6.76
N TYR A 106 6.59 -0.82 7.75
CA TYR A 106 7.52 0.07 8.44
C TYR A 106 8.56 -0.70 9.25
N GLU A 107 8.17 -1.79 9.93
CA GLU A 107 9.09 -2.71 10.60
C GLU A 107 10.07 -3.37 9.63
N GLU A 108 9.62 -3.76 8.46
CA GLU A 108 10.51 -4.29 7.41
C GLU A 108 11.54 -3.25 6.95
N LEU A 109 11.14 -1.98 6.82
CA LEU A 109 12.07 -0.88 6.54
C LEU A 109 13.10 -0.71 7.67
N LEU A 110 12.66 -0.70 8.94
CA LEU A 110 13.53 -0.59 10.10
C LEU A 110 14.52 -1.77 10.21
N SER A 111 14.06 -2.97 9.92
CA SER A 111 14.88 -4.20 10.00
C SER A 111 15.93 -4.35 8.88
N GLY A 112 15.90 -3.46 7.87
CA GLY A 112 16.84 -3.51 6.76
C GLY A 112 16.50 -4.51 5.65
N LYS A 113 15.30 -5.08 5.64
CA LYS A 113 14.85 -5.99 4.58
C LYS A 113 14.73 -5.31 3.21
N TRP A 114 14.58 -3.99 3.18
CA TRP A 114 14.43 -3.22 1.96
C TRP A 114 15.76 -2.66 1.46
N LYS A 115 15.98 -2.74 0.14
CA LYS A 115 17.15 -2.11 -0.48
C LYS A 115 17.16 -0.60 -0.19
N ALA A 116 18.31 -0.06 0.22
CA ALA A 116 18.48 1.35 0.57
C ALA A 116 17.55 1.85 1.71
N ASN A 117 17.16 0.97 2.64
CA ASN A 117 16.25 1.28 3.74
C ASN A 117 16.64 2.54 4.53
N LYS A 118 17.94 2.74 4.84
CA LYS A 118 18.40 3.93 5.55
C LYS A 118 18.14 5.22 4.81
N ILE A 119 18.27 5.22 3.47
CA ILE A 119 17.94 6.37 2.63
C ILE A 119 16.44 6.61 2.64
N LEU A 120 15.64 5.55 2.46
CA LEU A 120 14.19 5.62 2.49
C LEU A 120 13.68 6.20 3.82
N LEU A 121 14.19 5.72 4.96
CA LEU A 121 13.84 6.21 6.29
C LEU A 121 14.27 7.66 6.53
N ALA A 122 15.42 8.07 6.03
CA ALA A 122 15.98 9.41 6.24
C ALA A 122 15.26 10.49 5.41
N GLN A 123 14.80 10.17 4.22
CA GLN A 123 14.31 11.14 3.25
C GLN A 123 12.79 11.26 3.19
N ASN A 124 12.04 10.30 3.76
CA ASN A 124 10.59 10.27 3.62
C ASN A 124 9.84 10.66 4.89
N LYS A 125 8.60 11.10 4.69
CA LYS A 125 7.58 11.30 5.72
C LYS A 125 6.62 10.12 5.65
N PHE A 126 6.25 9.55 6.79
CA PHE A 126 5.43 8.34 6.84
C PHE A 126 4.09 8.58 7.55
N ILE A 127 3.03 8.04 6.96
CA ILE A 127 1.76 7.78 7.63
C ILE A 127 1.77 6.29 7.92
N ILE A 128 1.96 5.93 9.19
CA ILE A 128 2.01 4.53 9.63
C ILE A 128 0.62 4.12 10.08
N VAL A 129 0.03 3.15 9.39
CA VAL A 129 -1.28 2.61 9.75
C VAL A 129 -1.08 1.41 10.66
N ASN A 130 -1.56 1.54 11.90
CA ASN A 130 -1.41 0.54 12.94
C ASN A 130 -2.66 -0.32 13.05
N PHE A 131 -2.48 -1.63 13.25
CA PHE A 131 -3.57 -2.61 13.39
C PHE A 131 -4.11 -2.70 14.82
N SER A 132 -3.37 -2.18 15.79
CA SER A 132 -3.80 -2.13 17.19
C SER A 132 -3.50 -0.76 17.81
N LYS A 133 -4.19 -0.42 18.91
CA LYS A 133 -3.91 0.80 19.68
C LYS A 133 -2.63 0.71 20.51
N SER A 134 -2.05 -0.49 20.65
CA SER A 134 -0.73 -0.67 21.27
C SER A 134 0.34 -0.46 20.21
N HIS A 135 1.11 0.60 20.36
CA HIS A 135 2.28 0.81 19.49
C HIS A 135 3.33 -0.26 19.77
N PRO A 136 3.91 -0.88 18.72
CA PRO A 136 5.17 -1.56 18.89
C PRO A 136 6.18 -0.53 19.44
N GLU A 137 6.94 -0.92 20.46
CA GLU A 137 8.03 -0.07 20.94
C GLU A 137 9.17 -0.12 19.92
N TRP A 138 9.09 0.74 18.89
CA TRP A 138 10.15 0.85 17.91
C TRP A 138 11.29 1.72 18.43
N PHE A 139 12.19 1.09 19.18
CA PHE A 139 13.40 1.74 19.70
C PHE A 139 14.53 1.75 18.64
N SER A 140 14.31 2.43 17.51
CA SER A 140 15.39 2.67 16.57
C SER A 140 15.80 4.14 16.55
N ILE A 141 17.09 4.38 16.28
CA ILE A 141 17.62 5.76 16.12
C ILE A 141 16.88 6.48 14.99
N ASP A 142 16.58 5.77 13.90
CA ASP A 142 15.92 6.35 12.73
C ASP A 142 14.46 6.71 13.02
N TYR A 143 13.74 5.86 13.74
CA TYR A 143 12.36 6.16 14.18
C TYR A 143 12.32 7.39 15.11
N ASN A 144 13.17 7.40 16.15
CA ASN A 144 13.22 8.49 17.11
C ASN A 144 13.61 9.83 16.46
N ARG A 145 14.53 9.80 15.48
CA ARG A 145 14.86 10.98 14.68
C ARG A 145 13.67 11.46 13.87
N ALA A 146 12.99 10.57 13.14
CA ALA A 146 11.85 10.89 12.31
C ALA A 146 10.68 11.45 13.12
N MET A 147 10.45 10.94 14.34
CA MET A 147 9.46 11.49 15.28
C MET A 147 9.80 12.92 15.69
N LYS A 148 11.05 13.18 16.09
CA LYS A 148 11.52 14.53 16.47
C LYS A 148 11.41 15.55 15.31
N GLU A 149 11.59 15.09 14.08
CA GLU A 149 11.50 15.91 12.87
C GLU A 149 10.07 16.02 12.32
N ASN A 150 9.06 15.54 13.03
CA ASN A 150 7.65 15.50 12.60
C ASN A 150 7.46 14.82 11.22
N ARG A 151 8.20 13.77 10.95
CA ARG A 151 8.13 12.99 9.70
C ARG A 151 7.32 11.71 9.83
N ILE A 152 6.72 11.46 11.00
CA ILE A 152 5.85 10.31 11.24
C ILE A 152 4.50 10.78 11.75
N LYS A 153 3.44 10.22 11.18
CA LYS A 153 2.07 10.28 11.70
C LYS A 153 1.56 8.86 11.89
N HIS A 154 0.91 8.61 13.03
CA HIS A 154 0.22 7.35 13.29
C HIS A 154 -1.26 7.49 12.99
N VAL A 155 -1.79 6.52 12.27
CA VAL A 155 -3.22 6.34 12.04
C VAL A 155 -3.58 4.93 12.50
N TYR A 156 -4.72 4.77 13.12
CA TYR A 156 -5.21 3.45 13.55
C TYR A 156 -6.27 2.97 12.60
N LEU A 157 -6.26 1.68 12.30
CA LEU A 157 -7.34 1.07 11.55
C LEU A 157 -8.67 1.31 12.27
N ARG A 158 -9.72 1.45 11.50
CA ARG A 158 -11.08 1.56 12.00
C ARG A 158 -11.44 0.36 12.85
N GLU A 159 -12.27 0.56 13.88
CA GLU A 159 -12.66 -0.52 14.81
C GLU A 159 -13.52 -1.61 14.14
N ASP A 160 -14.22 -1.25 13.04
CA ASP A 160 -15.04 -2.15 12.23
C ASP A 160 -14.24 -2.85 11.11
N SER A 161 -12.93 -2.67 11.06
CA SER A 161 -12.06 -3.35 10.10
C SER A 161 -11.74 -4.77 10.57
N ASP A 162 -12.45 -5.73 10.01
CA ASP A 162 -12.25 -7.16 10.32
C ASP A 162 -11.30 -7.87 9.34
N VAL A 163 -10.79 -7.16 8.34
CA VAL A 163 -10.07 -7.80 7.24
C VAL A 163 -8.61 -8.04 7.57
N LYS A 164 -8.31 -9.13 8.27
CA LYS A 164 -6.96 -9.65 8.55
C LYS A 164 -6.44 -10.61 7.49
N VAL A 165 -6.88 -10.44 6.23
CA VAL A 165 -6.50 -11.36 5.15
C VAL A 165 -5.36 -10.77 4.31
N HIS A 166 -4.42 -11.61 3.90
CA HIS A 166 -3.35 -11.25 2.97
C HIS A 166 -3.68 -11.74 1.55
N SER A 167 -3.23 -11.00 0.54
CA SER A 167 -3.40 -11.37 -0.88
C SER A 167 -2.99 -12.83 -1.16
N THR A 168 -2.01 -13.38 -0.43
CA THR A 168 -1.59 -14.78 -0.59
C THR A 168 -2.68 -15.77 -0.19
N GLN A 169 -3.43 -15.48 0.88
CA GLN A 169 -4.55 -16.31 1.30
C GLN A 169 -5.69 -16.23 0.29
N ILE A 170 -6.00 -15.03 -0.21
CA ILE A 170 -7.04 -14.84 -1.23
C ILE A 170 -6.70 -15.64 -2.50
N ARG A 171 -5.45 -15.57 -2.99
CA ARG A 171 -5.03 -16.38 -4.16
C ARG A 171 -5.17 -17.87 -3.92
N LYS A 172 -4.87 -18.34 -2.72
CA LYS A 172 -5.06 -19.75 -2.35
C LYS A 172 -6.54 -20.13 -2.36
N MET A 173 -7.40 -19.30 -1.77
CA MET A 173 -8.85 -19.52 -1.76
C MET A 173 -9.44 -19.58 -3.16
N ILE A 174 -9.04 -18.67 -4.07
CA ILE A 174 -9.47 -18.67 -5.48
C ILE A 174 -9.07 -19.99 -6.16
N LYS A 175 -7.82 -20.43 -5.99
CA LYS A 175 -7.35 -21.72 -6.55
C LYS A 175 -8.12 -22.93 -6.04
N GLU A 176 -8.60 -22.84 -4.81
CA GLU A 176 -9.40 -23.88 -4.17
C GLU A 176 -10.92 -23.77 -4.49
N GLY A 177 -11.31 -22.81 -5.33
CA GLY A 177 -12.72 -22.54 -5.67
C GLY A 177 -13.56 -22.05 -4.50
N LYS A 178 -12.94 -21.47 -3.48
CA LYS A 178 -13.63 -20.92 -2.31
C LYS A 178 -14.14 -19.51 -2.59
N ASP A 179 -15.24 -19.15 -1.91
CA ASP A 179 -15.78 -17.81 -1.93
C ASP A 179 -14.79 -16.79 -1.34
N VAL A 180 -14.59 -15.69 -2.04
CA VAL A 180 -13.71 -14.57 -1.65
C VAL A 180 -14.44 -13.22 -1.57
N SER A 181 -15.75 -13.21 -1.72
CA SER A 181 -16.60 -12.01 -1.72
C SER A 181 -16.51 -11.20 -0.44
N GLU A 182 -16.17 -11.84 0.67
CA GLU A 182 -15.91 -11.18 1.95
C GLU A 182 -14.65 -10.31 1.91
N TYR A 183 -13.66 -10.65 1.08
CA TYR A 183 -12.32 -10.05 1.07
C TYR A 183 -12.06 -9.11 -0.09
N ILE A 184 -12.73 -9.28 -1.22
CA ILE A 184 -12.58 -8.44 -2.40
C ILE A 184 -13.93 -7.87 -2.85
N ASP A 185 -13.88 -6.74 -3.56
CA ASP A 185 -15.07 -6.15 -4.16
C ASP A 185 -15.59 -7.02 -5.32
N ARG A 186 -16.91 -7.04 -5.50
CA ARG A 186 -17.56 -7.80 -6.56
C ARG A 186 -16.99 -7.49 -7.95
N GLN A 187 -16.71 -6.24 -8.28
CA GLN A 187 -16.15 -5.87 -9.59
C GLN A 187 -14.73 -6.43 -9.78
N THR A 188 -13.95 -6.53 -8.70
CA THR A 188 -12.63 -7.15 -8.70
C THR A 188 -12.73 -8.66 -8.90
N GLU A 189 -13.65 -9.31 -8.20
CA GLU A 189 -13.92 -10.75 -8.33
C GLU A 189 -14.39 -11.12 -9.75
N GLU A 190 -15.36 -10.38 -10.31
CA GLU A 190 -15.83 -10.57 -11.69
C GLU A 190 -14.67 -10.42 -12.70
N TYR A 191 -13.76 -9.48 -12.48
CA TYR A 191 -12.58 -9.32 -13.33
C TYR A 191 -11.63 -10.52 -13.25
N ILE A 192 -11.34 -11.00 -12.05
CA ILE A 192 -10.50 -12.18 -11.79
C ILE A 192 -11.07 -13.40 -12.50
N ASN A 193 -12.37 -13.66 -12.33
CA ASN A 193 -13.05 -14.80 -12.93
C ASN A 193 -13.07 -14.74 -14.46
N LYS A 194 -13.40 -13.57 -15.02
CA LYS A 194 -13.44 -13.34 -16.48
C LYS A 194 -12.08 -13.58 -17.16
N ASN A 195 -10.99 -13.19 -16.50
CA ASN A 195 -9.64 -13.24 -17.08
C ASN A 195 -8.84 -14.46 -16.59
N ILE A 196 -9.47 -15.38 -15.87
CA ILE A 196 -8.85 -16.63 -15.37
C ILE A 196 -7.56 -16.32 -14.56
N ILE A 197 -7.64 -15.30 -13.71
CA ILE A 197 -6.51 -14.89 -12.88
C ILE A 197 -6.50 -15.72 -11.59
N PHE A 198 -5.35 -16.28 -11.23
CA PHE A 198 -5.16 -17.15 -10.06
C PHE A 198 -5.82 -18.53 -10.12
N ILE A 199 -6.40 -18.94 -11.24
CA ILE A 199 -7.07 -20.24 -11.44
C ILE A 199 -6.08 -21.29 -11.95
#